data_4e70d10df92b7607d800ad3b9be5c219
#
_entry.id   4e70d10df92b7607d800ad3b9be5c219
#
_cell.length_a   1.000
_cell.length_b   1.000
_cell.length_c   1.000
_cell.angle_alpha   90.00
_cell.angle_beta   90.00
_cell.angle_gamma   90.00
#
_symmetry.space_group_name_H-M   'P 1'
#
loop_
_entity.id
_entity.type
_entity.pdbx_description
1 polymer ?
#
loop_
_entity_poly.entity_id
_entity_poly.type
_entity_poly.pdbx_seq_one_letter_code
_entity_poly.pdbx_strand_id
1 'polypeptide(L)'
;LVIKSEILDEGYARNTVAEVYKQITGDIERAIVLLEKDKVNNGRFRVNYVAAHLIASRIYLYMEEWDQVIDHATKAMAGAPKLVYLPDYVYNVPARPENSKNPVVSSDFPETIFVYGAMPGSMRFAGTPVCLSDDVVNSYTDNGDSRNGKYFKKTESYLIYPYMELKHGIAERGYVWRTAELYLNRAEAYMQKYKAGESSAGQLAVDDLNELRSNRITNYSDYQLSTAEDLEKLCKLERRRELIFEGHRWFDLRRYGMPQIQHKWIADEGKTTTYTLSEKDPSYTVPIPQAVLDRNKNLVQNELAPDRQGY
;
A
#
# COMPACT_ATOMS: atom_id res chain seq x y z
N LEU A 1 -4.06 -24.60 2.15
CA LEU A 1 -4.84 -23.82 3.11
C LEU A 1 -4.95 -24.58 4.43
N VAL A 2 -4.55 -23.95 5.52
CA VAL A 2 -4.73 -24.47 6.87
C VAL A 2 -5.96 -23.76 7.46
N ILE A 3 -7.10 -24.42 7.42
CA ILE A 3 -8.40 -23.89 7.91
C ILE A 3 -8.89 -24.62 9.18
N LYS A 4 -8.06 -25.48 9.76
CA LYS A 4 -8.31 -26.19 11.00
C LYS A 4 -7.35 -25.74 12.07
N SER A 5 -7.79 -25.72 13.31
CA SER A 5 -6.95 -25.36 14.47
C SER A 5 -6.10 -26.54 15.00
N GLU A 6 -6.31 -27.73 14.47
CA GLU A 6 -5.55 -28.92 14.87
C GLU A 6 -4.15 -28.88 14.28
N ILE A 7 -3.16 -29.18 15.11
CA ILE A 7 -1.79 -29.37 14.67
C ILE A 7 -1.69 -30.80 14.13
N LEU A 8 -1.41 -30.92 12.84
CA LEU A 8 -1.19 -32.23 12.20
C LEU A 8 0.32 -32.43 12.01
N ASP A 9 0.79 -33.64 12.30
CA ASP A 9 2.18 -34.06 12.02
C ASP A 9 2.43 -34.22 10.51
N GLU A 10 1.39 -34.25 9.71
CA GLU A 10 1.47 -34.35 8.25
C GLU A 10 1.80 -32.98 7.64
N GLY A 11 2.76 -32.98 6.71
CA GLY A 11 3.10 -31.76 5.96
C GLY A 11 1.97 -31.30 5.04
N TYR A 12 1.84 -30.00 4.87
CA TYR A 12 0.84 -29.38 4.00
C TYR A 12 1.40 -29.10 2.61
N ALA A 13 0.65 -29.48 1.57
CA ALA A 13 0.93 -29.02 0.21
C ALA A 13 0.37 -27.59 -0.01
N ARG A 14 0.88 -26.93 -1.04
CA ARG A 14 0.37 -25.62 -1.45
C ARG A 14 -0.94 -25.77 -2.21
N ASN A 15 -1.87 -24.89 -1.94
CA ASN A 15 -3.05 -24.68 -2.77
C ASN A 15 -2.74 -23.74 -3.94
N THR A 16 -3.54 -23.81 -4.98
CA THR A 16 -3.47 -22.87 -6.08
C THR A 16 -3.91 -21.47 -5.61
N VAL A 17 -3.47 -20.44 -6.33
CA VAL A 17 -3.90 -19.04 -6.07
C VAL A 17 -5.42 -18.91 -6.16
N ALA A 18 -6.04 -19.57 -7.14
CA ALA A 18 -7.49 -19.56 -7.32
C ALA A 18 -8.26 -20.15 -6.12
N GLU A 19 -7.79 -21.29 -5.59
CA GLU A 19 -8.39 -21.90 -4.39
C GLU A 19 -8.26 -20.99 -3.17
N VAL A 20 -7.10 -20.33 -3.01
CA VAL A 20 -6.88 -19.39 -1.90
C VAL A 20 -7.81 -18.19 -2.03
N TYR A 21 -7.93 -17.57 -3.21
CA TYR A 21 -8.84 -16.44 -3.40
C TYR A 21 -10.31 -16.83 -3.24
N LYS A 22 -10.71 -18.02 -3.69
CA LYS A 22 -12.07 -18.53 -3.45
C LYS A 22 -12.40 -18.63 -1.95
N GLN A 23 -11.43 -19.08 -1.15
CA GLN A 23 -11.62 -19.11 0.31
C GLN A 23 -11.70 -17.69 0.89
N ILE A 24 -10.77 -16.81 0.50
CA ILE A 24 -10.70 -15.43 1.00
C ILE A 24 -11.99 -14.67 0.68
N THR A 25 -12.49 -14.76 -0.56
CA THR A 25 -13.74 -14.09 -0.97
C THR A 25 -14.93 -14.66 -0.22
N GLY A 26 -15.03 -15.98 -0.06
CA GLY A 26 -16.09 -16.60 0.74
C GLY A 26 -16.07 -16.15 2.21
N ASP A 27 -14.90 -16.01 2.80
CA ASP A 27 -14.76 -15.58 4.18
C ASP A 27 -15.12 -14.10 4.37
N ILE A 28 -14.63 -13.21 3.47
CA ILE A 28 -14.90 -11.77 3.59
C ILE A 28 -16.37 -11.44 3.34
N GLU A 29 -17.02 -12.08 2.37
CA GLU A 29 -18.46 -11.89 2.10
C GLU A 29 -19.32 -12.32 3.30
N ARG A 30 -18.99 -13.46 3.90
CA ARG A 30 -19.68 -13.93 5.12
C ARG A 30 -19.45 -12.98 6.29
N ALA A 31 -18.23 -12.47 6.46
CA ALA A 31 -17.92 -11.49 7.50
C ALA A 31 -18.72 -10.19 7.31
N ILE A 32 -18.82 -9.68 6.08
CA ILE A 32 -19.61 -8.50 5.74
C ILE A 32 -21.08 -8.69 6.11
N VAL A 33 -21.69 -9.82 5.74
CA VAL A 33 -23.10 -10.13 6.08
C VAL A 33 -23.32 -10.13 7.59
N LEU A 34 -22.37 -10.64 8.37
CA LEU A 34 -22.45 -10.65 9.83
C LEU A 34 -22.32 -9.24 10.43
N LEU A 35 -21.37 -8.45 9.92
CA LEU A 35 -21.13 -7.09 10.37
C LEU A 35 -22.24 -6.11 9.93
N GLU A 36 -22.97 -6.43 8.86
CA GLU A 36 -24.13 -5.66 8.42
C GLU A 36 -25.30 -5.71 9.40
N LYS A 37 -25.47 -6.85 10.07
CA LYS A 37 -26.50 -7.05 11.10
C LYS A 37 -26.22 -6.24 12.37
N ASP A 38 -24.95 -6.04 12.67
CA ASP A 38 -24.49 -5.33 13.86
C ASP A 38 -23.51 -4.22 13.44
N LYS A 39 -24.07 -3.12 12.95
CA LYS A 39 -23.28 -1.94 12.51
C LYS A 39 -22.64 -1.16 13.68
N VAL A 40 -22.32 -1.86 14.76
CA VAL A 40 -21.64 -1.24 15.89
C VAL A 40 -20.25 -0.78 15.46
N ASN A 41 -19.98 0.50 15.65
CA ASN A 41 -18.62 1.03 15.49
C ASN A 41 -17.78 0.62 16.71
N ASN A 42 -17.10 -0.50 16.61
CA ASN A 42 -16.24 -1.04 17.67
C ASN A 42 -14.88 -0.32 17.79
N GLY A 43 -14.77 0.90 17.24
CA GLY A 43 -13.52 1.65 17.22
C GLY A 43 -12.54 1.11 16.16
N ARG A 44 -11.32 1.64 16.19
CA ARG A 44 -10.27 1.39 15.16
C ARG A 44 -9.47 0.10 15.39
N PHE A 45 -9.64 -0.55 16.53
CA PHE A 45 -8.89 -1.76 16.91
C PHE A 45 -9.66 -3.07 16.69
N ARG A 46 -10.86 -2.99 16.16
CA ARG A 46 -11.68 -4.15 15.79
C ARG A 46 -12.22 -3.95 14.38
N VAL A 47 -12.25 -5.04 13.62
CA VAL A 47 -12.86 -5.02 12.29
C VAL A 47 -14.32 -4.63 12.44
N ASN A 48 -14.73 -3.61 11.70
CA ASN A 48 -16.10 -3.14 11.58
C ASN A 48 -16.56 -3.24 10.12
N TYR A 49 -17.79 -2.88 9.86
CA TYR A 49 -18.37 -2.90 8.51
C TYR A 49 -17.53 -2.14 7.47
N VAL A 50 -17.04 -0.93 7.81
CA VAL A 50 -16.21 -0.11 6.92
C VAL A 50 -14.89 -0.79 6.62
N ALA A 51 -14.23 -1.32 7.63
CA ALA A 51 -12.96 -2.04 7.47
C ALA A 51 -13.13 -3.31 6.64
N ALA A 52 -14.23 -4.05 6.81
CA ALA A 52 -14.52 -5.24 6.03
C ALA A 52 -14.73 -4.91 4.54
N HIS A 53 -15.46 -3.86 4.22
CA HIS A 53 -15.61 -3.40 2.84
C HIS A 53 -14.32 -2.84 2.25
N LEU A 54 -13.49 -2.15 3.03
CA LEU A 54 -12.18 -1.70 2.55
C LEU A 54 -11.31 -2.89 2.15
N ILE A 55 -11.17 -3.90 3.02
CA ILE A 55 -10.35 -5.06 2.69
C ILE A 55 -10.95 -5.87 1.52
N ALA A 56 -12.27 -5.97 1.41
CA ALA A 56 -12.93 -6.57 0.25
C ALA A 56 -12.56 -5.84 -1.04
N SER A 57 -12.62 -4.49 -1.05
CA SER A 57 -12.21 -3.70 -2.22
C SER A 57 -10.75 -3.98 -2.63
N ARG A 58 -9.84 -4.17 -1.66
CA ARG A 58 -8.44 -4.53 -1.92
C ARG A 58 -8.30 -5.96 -2.46
N ILE A 59 -9.05 -6.93 -1.90
CA ILE A 59 -9.05 -8.32 -2.38
C ILE A 59 -9.48 -8.36 -3.84
N TYR A 60 -10.63 -7.75 -4.16
CA TYR A 60 -11.14 -7.70 -5.52
C TYR A 60 -10.28 -6.88 -6.48
N LEU A 61 -9.58 -5.84 -5.99
CA LEU A 61 -8.57 -5.11 -6.76
C LEU A 61 -7.43 -6.05 -7.21
N TYR A 62 -6.99 -6.95 -6.35
CA TYR A 62 -5.94 -7.93 -6.67
C TYR A 62 -6.43 -9.06 -7.57
N MET A 63 -7.74 -9.27 -7.65
CA MET A 63 -8.40 -10.20 -8.57
C MET A 63 -8.80 -9.55 -9.90
N GLU A 64 -8.65 -8.23 -10.03
CA GLU A 64 -9.08 -7.44 -11.19
C GLU A 64 -10.61 -7.47 -11.43
N GLU A 65 -11.38 -7.69 -10.36
CA GLU A 65 -12.84 -7.72 -10.36
C GLU A 65 -13.41 -6.30 -10.12
N TRP A 66 -13.33 -5.46 -11.14
CA TRP A 66 -13.51 -4.01 -11.04
C TRP A 66 -14.87 -3.57 -10.50
N ASP A 67 -15.95 -4.26 -10.88
CA ASP A 67 -17.29 -3.93 -10.37
C ASP A 67 -17.40 -4.18 -8.86
N GLN A 68 -16.79 -5.25 -8.36
CA GLN A 68 -16.73 -5.56 -6.94
C GLN A 68 -15.87 -4.53 -6.17
N VAL A 69 -14.76 -4.08 -6.77
CA VAL A 69 -13.94 -3.00 -6.18
C VAL A 69 -14.78 -1.75 -5.98
N ILE A 70 -15.51 -1.33 -7.01
CA ILE A 70 -16.34 -0.11 -7.00
C ILE A 70 -17.45 -0.23 -5.95
N ASP A 71 -18.15 -1.36 -5.93
CA ASP A 71 -19.24 -1.61 -4.98
C ASP A 71 -18.75 -1.55 -3.54
N HIS A 72 -17.70 -2.32 -3.21
CA HIS A 72 -17.19 -2.38 -1.86
C HIS A 72 -16.53 -1.06 -1.40
N ALA A 73 -15.76 -0.39 -2.28
CA ALA A 73 -15.19 0.91 -1.96
C ALA A 73 -16.28 1.95 -1.69
N THR A 74 -17.33 1.97 -2.51
CA THR A 74 -18.46 2.91 -2.35
C THR A 74 -19.22 2.66 -1.04
N LYS A 75 -19.49 1.40 -0.69
CA LYS A 75 -20.12 1.04 0.58
C LYS A 75 -19.27 1.41 1.79
N ALA A 76 -17.94 1.19 1.70
CA ALA A 76 -17.03 1.62 2.75
C ALA A 76 -17.00 3.14 2.90
N MET A 77 -16.94 3.89 1.80
CA MET A 77 -16.88 5.36 1.80
C MET A 77 -18.11 5.99 2.46
N ALA A 78 -19.27 5.35 2.38
CA ALA A 78 -20.49 5.82 3.04
C ALA A 78 -20.38 5.90 4.58
N GLY A 79 -19.50 5.11 5.19
CA GLY A 79 -19.26 5.09 6.64
C GLY A 79 -17.83 5.42 7.05
N ALA A 80 -16.94 5.66 6.11
CA ALA A 80 -15.54 5.98 6.37
C ALA A 80 -15.36 7.41 6.89
N PRO A 81 -14.32 7.69 7.68
CA PRO A 81 -13.91 9.05 7.97
C PRO A 81 -13.64 9.84 6.69
N LYS A 82 -13.86 11.15 6.74
CA LYS A 82 -13.53 12.03 5.62
C LYS A 82 -12.01 12.13 5.41
N LEU A 83 -11.60 12.48 4.21
CA LEU A 83 -10.21 12.86 3.93
C LEU A 83 -9.83 14.10 4.76
N VAL A 84 -8.62 14.09 5.25
CA VAL A 84 -8.02 15.20 5.97
C VAL A 84 -7.41 16.18 4.98
N TYR A 85 -7.69 17.45 5.12
CA TYR A 85 -6.92 18.48 4.41
C TYR A 85 -5.51 18.53 4.99
N LEU A 86 -4.62 17.76 4.39
CA LEU A 86 -3.28 17.50 4.89
C LEU A 86 -2.41 18.76 5.01
N PRO A 87 -2.54 19.81 4.15
CA PRO A 87 -1.78 21.05 4.32
C PRO A 87 -1.92 21.66 5.71
N ASP A 88 -3.12 21.67 6.27
CA ASP A 88 -3.40 22.26 7.59
C ASP A 88 -3.23 21.28 8.76
N TYR A 89 -3.02 19.99 8.47
CA TYR A 89 -2.88 18.98 9.51
C TYR A 89 -1.62 19.23 10.34
N VAL A 90 -1.80 19.45 11.64
CA VAL A 90 -0.69 19.72 12.56
C VAL A 90 0.09 18.44 12.82
N TYR A 91 1.27 18.39 12.26
CA TYR A 91 2.19 17.31 12.36
C TYR A 91 3.44 17.77 13.11
N ASN A 92 3.60 17.34 14.35
CA ASN A 92 4.77 17.69 15.13
C ASN A 92 5.91 16.74 14.76
N VAL A 93 6.84 17.22 13.93
CA VAL A 93 8.07 16.54 13.56
C VAL A 93 9.21 17.11 14.40
N PRO A 94 9.56 16.50 15.54
CA PRO A 94 10.72 16.92 16.30
C PRO A 94 12.02 16.63 15.52
N ALA A 95 13.14 17.13 16.03
CA ALA A 95 14.46 16.90 15.44
C ALA A 95 14.78 15.40 15.27
N ARG A 96 14.15 14.56 16.09
CA ARG A 96 14.17 13.10 15.96
C ARG A 96 12.79 12.62 15.49
N PRO A 97 12.65 12.14 14.25
CA PRO A 97 11.37 11.68 13.67
C PRO A 97 10.68 10.60 14.49
N GLU A 98 11.48 9.81 15.18
CA GLU A 98 10.99 8.81 16.10
C GLU A 98 10.13 9.35 17.23
N ASN A 99 10.20 10.61 17.55
CA ASN A 99 9.38 11.29 18.53
C ASN A 99 8.23 12.09 17.89
N SER A 100 7.92 11.83 16.62
CA SER A 100 6.82 12.49 15.93
C SER A 100 5.49 12.26 16.65
N LYS A 101 4.73 13.33 16.88
CA LYS A 101 3.36 13.25 17.36
C LYS A 101 2.39 13.38 16.19
N ASN A 102 1.27 12.67 16.27
CA ASN A 102 0.22 12.65 15.26
C ASN A 102 0.70 12.20 13.85
N PRO A 103 1.44 11.10 13.74
CA PRO A 103 1.86 10.62 12.43
C PRO A 103 0.66 10.16 11.59
N VAL A 104 0.83 10.15 10.26
CA VAL A 104 -0.24 9.74 9.34
C VAL A 104 -0.56 8.26 9.46
N VAL A 105 0.44 7.42 9.73
CA VAL A 105 0.23 6.00 10.01
C VAL A 105 0.14 5.82 11.53
N SER A 106 -1.02 6.08 12.07
CA SER A 106 -1.30 5.93 13.51
C SER A 106 -2.79 5.69 13.77
N SER A 107 -3.11 5.25 14.98
CA SER A 107 -4.49 5.14 15.44
C SER A 107 -5.19 6.50 15.52
N ASP A 108 -4.45 7.58 15.75
CA ASP A 108 -4.99 8.91 15.99
C ASP A 108 -5.22 9.72 14.72
N PHE A 109 -4.65 9.27 13.58
CA PHE A 109 -4.90 9.96 12.33
C PHE A 109 -6.37 9.89 11.93
N PRO A 110 -7.02 11.02 11.63
CA PRO A 110 -8.47 11.05 11.43
C PRO A 110 -8.98 10.14 10.32
N GLU A 111 -8.21 9.88 9.26
CA GLU A 111 -8.58 8.95 8.18
C GLU A 111 -8.45 7.48 8.54
N THR A 112 -7.93 7.13 9.72
CA THR A 112 -7.70 5.74 10.08
C THR A 112 -9.03 5.01 10.32
N ILE A 113 -9.26 3.97 9.55
CA ILE A 113 -10.43 3.07 9.63
C ILE A 113 -10.14 1.91 10.57
N PHE A 114 -8.95 1.28 10.42
CA PHE A 114 -8.59 0.11 11.20
C PHE A 114 -7.07 0.06 11.44
N VAL A 115 -6.70 -0.40 12.63
CA VAL A 115 -5.30 -0.59 13.04
C VAL A 115 -5.07 -2.05 13.32
N TYR A 116 -4.04 -2.64 12.72
CA TYR A 116 -3.71 -4.04 12.90
C TYR A 116 -2.21 -4.28 13.05
N GLY A 117 -1.88 -5.31 13.80
CA GLY A 117 -0.50 -5.71 14.02
C GLY A 117 0.34 -4.66 14.76
N ALA A 118 1.55 -5.04 15.06
CA ALA A 118 2.60 -4.14 15.52
C ALA A 118 3.78 -4.32 14.58
N MET A 119 4.30 -3.24 14.01
CA MET A 119 5.56 -3.33 13.29
C MET A 119 6.64 -3.65 14.32
N PRO A 120 7.35 -4.80 14.25
CA PRO A 120 8.44 -5.08 15.16
C PRO A 120 9.42 -3.92 15.14
N GLY A 121 9.89 -3.49 16.31
CA GLY A 121 10.86 -2.39 16.41
C GLY A 121 12.13 -2.59 15.59
N SER A 122 12.45 -3.84 15.28
CA SER A 122 13.54 -4.25 14.40
C SER A 122 13.29 -4.01 12.90
N MET A 123 12.04 -3.78 12.47
CA MET A 123 11.78 -3.39 11.08
C MET A 123 12.03 -1.91 10.80
N ARG A 124 12.21 -1.09 11.81
CA ARG A 124 13.05 0.09 11.67
C ARG A 124 14.49 -0.43 11.70
N PHE A 125 14.84 -1.04 10.63
CA PHE A 125 16.16 -1.43 10.19
C PHE A 125 17.24 -1.05 11.21
N ALA A 126 17.50 -1.91 12.17
CA ALA A 126 18.46 -1.78 13.24
C ALA A 126 19.62 -0.83 12.89
N GLY A 127 19.42 0.49 13.05
CA GLY A 127 20.40 1.51 12.75
C GLY A 127 20.63 1.86 11.28
N THR A 128 19.99 1.20 10.31
CA THR A 128 20.06 1.59 8.89
C THR A 128 18.83 2.40 8.51
N PRO A 129 18.95 3.69 8.19
CA PRO A 129 17.84 4.48 7.73
C PRO A 129 17.33 3.95 6.38
N VAL A 130 16.03 3.71 6.27
CA VAL A 130 15.38 3.46 4.97
C VAL A 130 15.31 4.79 4.25
N CYS A 131 15.92 4.86 3.09
CA CYS A 131 15.89 6.04 2.24
C CYS A 131 14.85 5.91 1.15
N LEU A 132 14.24 7.04 0.81
CA LEU A 132 13.51 7.12 -0.42
C LEU A 132 14.48 7.14 -1.60
N SER A 133 14.10 6.43 -2.66
CA SER A 133 14.79 6.53 -3.92
C SER A 133 14.53 7.90 -4.58
N ASP A 134 15.50 8.38 -5.34
CA ASP A 134 15.40 9.68 -6.02
C ASP A 134 14.16 9.79 -6.91
N ASP A 135 13.78 8.71 -7.59
CA ASP A 135 12.59 8.67 -8.45
C ASP A 135 11.28 8.86 -7.68
N VAL A 136 11.20 8.37 -6.44
CA VAL A 136 10.05 8.62 -5.56
C VAL A 136 10.01 10.08 -5.15
N VAL A 137 11.13 10.61 -4.64
CA VAL A 137 11.19 12.02 -4.20
C VAL A 137 10.87 12.96 -5.35
N ASN A 138 11.48 12.73 -6.50
CA ASN A 138 11.26 13.53 -7.71
C ASN A 138 9.84 13.36 -8.29
N SER A 139 9.08 12.37 -7.86
CA SER A 139 7.69 12.21 -8.27
C SER A 139 6.75 13.24 -7.64
N TYR A 140 7.10 13.83 -6.50
CA TYR A 140 6.30 14.88 -5.84
C TYR A 140 6.61 16.25 -6.45
N THR A 141 6.22 16.44 -7.70
CA THR A 141 6.50 17.63 -8.50
C THR A 141 5.46 18.74 -8.36
N ASP A 142 4.28 18.41 -7.84
CA ASP A 142 3.21 19.39 -7.67
C ASP A 142 3.62 20.43 -6.64
N ASN A 143 3.60 21.71 -7.02
CA ASN A 143 3.87 22.80 -6.11
C ASN A 143 2.78 22.82 -5.02
N GLY A 144 3.21 22.77 -3.77
CA GLY A 144 2.29 22.72 -2.63
C GLY A 144 1.84 21.33 -2.20
N ASP A 145 2.41 20.24 -2.75
CA ASP A 145 2.15 18.89 -2.25
C ASP A 145 2.69 18.74 -0.83
N SER A 146 1.77 18.75 0.14
CA SER A 146 2.11 18.73 1.57
C SER A 146 2.64 17.39 2.06
N ARG A 147 2.54 16.33 1.24
CA ARG A 147 3.15 15.03 1.55
C ARG A 147 4.68 15.13 1.54
N ASN A 148 5.24 16.01 0.70
CA ASN A 148 6.62 16.46 0.84
C ASN A 148 6.73 17.29 2.12
N GLY A 149 7.51 16.83 3.06
CA GLY A 149 7.66 17.43 4.39
C GLY A 149 6.83 16.75 5.49
N LYS A 150 5.72 16.03 5.14
CA LYS A 150 4.90 15.29 6.11
C LYS A 150 5.06 13.77 6.01
N TYR A 151 5.31 13.21 4.83
CA TYR A 151 5.59 11.80 4.67
C TYR A 151 7.09 11.50 4.72
N PHE A 152 7.89 12.46 4.32
CA PHE A 152 9.35 12.43 4.38
C PHE A 152 9.91 13.85 4.41
N LYS A 153 11.16 13.98 4.81
CA LYS A 153 11.89 15.24 4.69
C LYS A 153 13.34 15.02 4.31
N LYS A 154 13.93 16.02 3.66
CA LYS A 154 15.38 16.08 3.47
C LYS A 154 16.06 16.32 4.82
N THR A 155 17.16 15.64 5.07
CA THR A 155 17.98 15.80 6.27
C THR A 155 19.43 16.06 5.89
N GLU A 156 20.07 16.98 6.58
CA GLU A 156 21.49 17.28 6.42
C GLU A 156 22.38 16.39 7.31
N SER A 157 21.77 15.70 8.27
CA SER A 157 22.50 14.90 9.26
C SER A 157 23.03 13.57 8.71
N TYR A 158 22.55 13.13 7.55
CA TYR A 158 22.95 11.88 6.92
C TYR A 158 23.37 12.14 5.48
N LEU A 159 24.66 12.38 5.25
CA LEU A 159 25.23 12.65 3.92
C LEU A 159 24.92 11.53 2.91
N ILE A 160 24.79 10.31 3.39
CA ILE A 160 24.54 9.13 2.56
C ILE A 160 23.03 8.92 2.31
N TYR A 161 22.15 9.40 3.22
CA TYR A 161 20.72 9.17 3.18
C TYR A 161 19.96 10.50 3.32
N PRO A 162 19.79 11.22 2.18
CA PRO A 162 19.30 12.60 2.23
C PRO A 162 17.83 12.75 2.60
N TYR A 163 17.04 11.66 2.60
CA TYR A 163 15.61 11.72 2.88
C TYR A 163 15.21 10.71 3.94
N MET A 164 14.48 11.18 4.91
CA MET A 164 14.04 10.43 6.07
C MET A 164 12.52 10.25 6.04
N GLU A 165 12.07 9.05 6.38
CA GLU A 165 10.65 8.72 6.53
C GLU A 165 10.06 9.38 7.78
N LEU A 166 8.86 9.95 7.66
CA LEU A 166 8.14 10.64 8.74
C LEU A 166 6.72 10.12 8.98
N LYS A 167 6.21 9.29 8.08
CA LYS A 167 4.81 8.89 8.04
C LYS A 167 4.38 8.05 9.24
N HIS A 168 5.32 7.30 9.83
CA HIS A 168 5.13 6.49 11.02
C HIS A 168 5.70 7.16 12.27
N GLY A 169 4.97 7.07 13.38
CA GLY A 169 5.49 7.43 14.70
C GLY A 169 6.14 6.23 15.39
N ILE A 170 6.94 6.50 16.44
CA ILE A 170 7.54 5.42 17.25
C ILE A 170 6.50 4.70 18.11
N ALA A 171 5.61 5.44 18.71
CA ALA A 171 4.74 4.90 19.76
C ALA A 171 3.69 3.93 19.22
N GLU A 172 3.27 4.11 17.97
CA GLU A 172 2.21 3.34 17.33
C GLU A 172 2.71 2.67 16.06
N ARG A 173 3.33 1.53 16.24
CA ARG A 173 3.95 0.75 15.16
C ARG A 173 2.99 -0.29 14.60
N GLY A 174 1.78 0.16 14.25
CA GLY A 174 0.79 -0.67 13.58
C GLY A 174 0.71 -0.36 12.10
N TYR A 175 0.14 -1.28 11.35
CA TYR A 175 -0.37 -0.97 10.02
C TYR A 175 -1.76 -0.40 10.15
N VAL A 176 -2.09 0.56 9.31
CA VAL A 176 -3.42 1.18 9.29
C VAL A 176 -4.07 0.99 7.92
N TRP A 177 -5.40 0.89 7.93
CA TRP A 177 -6.21 1.04 6.73
C TRP A 177 -6.87 2.41 6.80
N ARG A 178 -6.77 3.18 5.72
CA ARG A 178 -7.16 4.59 5.68
C ARG A 178 -8.14 4.87 4.56
N THR A 179 -8.94 5.91 4.75
CA THR A 179 -9.91 6.38 3.75
C THR A 179 -9.29 6.65 2.38
N ALA A 180 -8.07 7.19 2.34
CA ALA A 180 -7.37 7.47 1.08
C ALA A 180 -7.23 6.23 0.17
N GLU A 181 -7.09 5.03 0.75
CA GLU A 181 -7.01 3.80 -0.04
C GLU A 181 -8.30 3.50 -0.79
N LEU A 182 -9.47 3.83 -0.21
CA LEU A 182 -10.76 3.62 -0.87
C LEU A 182 -10.87 4.43 -2.17
N TYR A 183 -10.46 5.69 -2.14
CA TYR A 183 -10.42 6.54 -3.33
C TYR A 183 -9.49 5.96 -4.40
N LEU A 184 -8.31 5.51 -4.00
CA LEU A 184 -7.34 4.93 -4.93
C LEU A 184 -7.79 3.59 -5.52
N ASN A 185 -8.41 2.71 -4.71
CA ASN A 185 -8.94 1.44 -5.21
C ASN A 185 -10.07 1.69 -6.21
N ARG A 186 -10.99 2.60 -5.91
CA ARG A 186 -12.13 2.90 -6.77
C ARG A 186 -11.71 3.64 -8.04
N ALA A 187 -10.81 4.61 -7.92
CA ALA A 187 -10.25 5.31 -9.07
C ALA A 187 -9.54 4.36 -10.04
N GLU A 188 -8.74 3.41 -9.52
CA GLU A 188 -8.08 2.41 -10.36
C GLU A 188 -9.10 1.51 -11.06
N ALA A 189 -10.14 1.06 -10.38
CA ALA A 189 -11.19 0.24 -10.99
C ALA A 189 -11.95 0.99 -12.09
N TYR A 190 -12.33 2.24 -11.86
CA TYR A 190 -12.93 3.08 -12.89
C TYR A 190 -11.99 3.32 -14.07
N MET A 191 -10.72 3.57 -13.81
CA MET A 191 -9.71 3.73 -14.85
C MET A 191 -9.60 2.48 -15.73
N GLN A 192 -9.61 1.28 -15.14
CA GLN A 192 -9.56 0.03 -15.89
C GLN A 192 -10.82 -0.18 -16.74
N LYS A 193 -12.00 0.16 -16.24
CA LYS A 193 -13.25 0.16 -17.01
C LYS A 193 -13.21 1.17 -18.16
N TYR A 194 -12.67 2.36 -17.92
CA TYR A 194 -12.46 3.36 -18.98
C TYR A 194 -11.51 2.84 -20.07
N LYS A 195 -10.41 2.21 -19.68
CA LYS A 195 -9.46 1.58 -20.59
C LYS A 195 -10.09 0.43 -21.39
N ALA A 196 -11.06 -0.27 -20.80
CA ALA A 196 -11.85 -1.31 -21.48
C ALA A 196 -12.97 -0.76 -22.41
N GLY A 197 -13.13 0.58 -22.49
CA GLY A 197 -14.07 1.24 -23.39
C GLY A 197 -15.33 1.82 -22.73
N GLU A 198 -15.47 1.74 -21.41
CA GLU A 198 -16.59 2.37 -20.68
C GLU A 198 -16.32 3.86 -20.47
N SER A 199 -16.76 4.68 -21.43
CA SER A 199 -16.42 6.11 -21.49
C SER A 199 -16.82 6.90 -20.24
N SER A 200 -17.92 6.54 -19.59
CA SER A 200 -18.40 7.23 -18.38
C SER A 200 -17.49 7.01 -17.17
N ALA A 201 -16.76 5.89 -17.14
CA ALA A 201 -15.90 5.55 -16.00
C ALA A 201 -14.66 6.46 -15.88
N GLY A 202 -14.19 7.03 -16.99
CA GLY A 202 -13.02 7.90 -16.97
C GLY A 202 -13.17 9.12 -16.06
N GLN A 203 -14.31 9.82 -16.15
CA GLN A 203 -14.56 10.98 -15.30
C GLN A 203 -14.70 10.57 -13.81
N LEU A 204 -15.33 9.44 -13.53
CA LEU A 204 -15.46 8.95 -12.15
C LEU A 204 -14.09 8.64 -11.50
N ALA A 205 -13.16 8.11 -12.28
CA ALA A 205 -11.77 7.92 -11.80
C ALA A 205 -11.09 9.26 -11.51
N VAL A 206 -11.27 10.24 -12.39
CA VAL A 206 -10.72 11.60 -12.23
C VAL A 206 -11.31 12.28 -10.99
N ASP A 207 -12.62 12.15 -10.77
CA ASP A 207 -13.29 12.75 -9.61
C ASP A 207 -12.72 12.19 -8.29
N ASP A 208 -12.51 10.88 -8.19
CA ASP A 208 -11.88 10.27 -7.01
C ASP A 208 -10.43 10.74 -6.80
N LEU A 209 -9.66 10.86 -7.87
CA LEU A 209 -8.29 11.36 -7.79
C LEU A 209 -8.24 12.84 -7.41
N ASN A 210 -9.13 13.66 -7.97
CA ASN A 210 -9.21 15.09 -7.65
C ASN A 210 -9.60 15.30 -6.18
N GLU A 211 -10.57 14.53 -5.68
CA GLU A 211 -10.96 14.60 -4.27
C GLU A 211 -9.77 14.25 -3.36
N LEU A 212 -9.02 13.19 -3.66
CA LEU A 212 -7.83 12.86 -2.88
C LEU A 212 -6.76 13.97 -2.98
N ARG A 213 -6.43 14.42 -4.19
CA ARG A 213 -5.35 15.37 -4.45
C ARG A 213 -5.63 16.75 -3.88
N SER A 214 -6.87 17.23 -3.93
CA SER A 214 -7.27 18.51 -3.33
C SER A 214 -7.09 18.53 -1.82
N ASN A 215 -7.16 17.36 -1.17
CA ASN A 215 -6.87 17.18 0.24
C ASN A 215 -5.36 16.96 0.55
N ARG A 216 -4.49 17.00 -0.45
CA ARG A 216 -3.03 16.80 -0.30
C ARG A 216 -2.20 18.00 -0.78
N ILE A 217 -2.73 18.77 -1.70
CA ILE A 217 -2.00 19.81 -2.45
C ILE A 217 -2.64 21.17 -2.19
N THR A 218 -1.85 22.14 -1.73
CA THR A 218 -2.30 23.52 -1.56
C THR A 218 -2.56 24.16 -2.92
N ASN A 219 -3.66 24.90 -3.05
CA ASN A 219 -4.08 25.56 -4.30
C ASN A 219 -4.18 24.57 -5.48
N TYR A 220 -4.68 23.38 -5.20
CA TYR A 220 -4.88 22.36 -6.21
C TYR A 220 -5.81 22.82 -7.33
N SER A 221 -5.45 22.52 -8.56
CA SER A 221 -6.32 22.65 -9.73
C SER A 221 -6.68 21.27 -10.24
N ASP A 222 -7.98 21.04 -10.49
CA ASP A 222 -8.48 19.73 -10.89
C ASP A 222 -7.82 19.24 -12.16
N TYR A 223 -7.35 18.00 -12.10
CA TYR A 223 -6.90 17.28 -13.27
C TYR A 223 -8.10 17.05 -14.21
N GLN A 224 -7.89 17.28 -15.50
CA GLN A 224 -8.89 17.08 -16.52
C GLN A 224 -8.68 15.74 -17.21
N LEU A 225 -9.79 15.01 -17.46
CA LEU A 225 -9.73 13.73 -18.16
C LEU A 225 -9.01 13.89 -19.51
N SER A 226 -8.03 13.04 -19.74
CA SER A 226 -7.28 12.95 -20.98
C SER A 226 -7.36 11.52 -21.55
N THR A 227 -6.27 10.96 -22.01
CA THR A 227 -6.22 9.58 -22.53
C THR A 227 -6.30 8.54 -21.39
N ALA A 228 -6.69 7.32 -21.74
CA ALA A 228 -6.70 6.20 -20.78
C ALA A 228 -5.28 5.90 -20.26
N GLU A 229 -4.27 6.05 -21.11
CA GLU A 229 -2.87 5.84 -20.75
C GLU A 229 -2.37 6.88 -19.73
N ASP A 230 -2.75 8.14 -19.88
CA ASP A 230 -2.35 9.20 -18.96
C ASP A 230 -3.09 9.07 -17.63
N LEU A 231 -4.37 8.70 -17.66
CA LEU A 231 -5.13 8.41 -16.47
C LEU A 231 -4.55 7.20 -15.71
N GLU A 232 -4.14 6.14 -16.41
CA GLU A 232 -3.47 4.98 -15.82
C GLU A 232 -2.17 5.37 -15.14
N LYS A 233 -1.34 6.18 -15.82
CA LYS A 233 -0.08 6.71 -15.23
C LYS A 233 -0.37 7.50 -13.95
N LEU A 234 -1.38 8.37 -14.00
CA LEU A 234 -1.77 9.19 -12.84
C LEU A 234 -2.26 8.32 -11.68
N CYS A 235 -3.16 7.35 -11.91
CA CYS A 235 -3.63 6.43 -10.87
C CYS A 235 -2.47 5.70 -10.18
N LYS A 236 -1.56 5.11 -10.98
CA LYS A 236 -0.39 4.38 -10.46
C LYS A 236 0.56 5.28 -9.68
N LEU A 237 0.78 6.50 -10.18
CA LEU A 237 1.64 7.48 -9.54
C LEU A 237 1.04 7.97 -8.21
N GLU A 238 -0.25 8.31 -8.21
CA GLU A 238 -0.93 8.82 -7.02
C GLU A 238 -1.03 7.74 -5.94
N ARG A 239 -1.30 6.49 -6.33
CA ARG A 239 -1.27 5.34 -5.42
C ARG A 239 0.13 5.15 -4.80
N ARG A 240 1.19 5.26 -5.59
CA ARG A 240 2.57 5.17 -5.08
C ARG A 240 2.90 6.29 -4.09
N ARG A 241 2.49 7.52 -4.40
CA ARG A 241 2.71 8.70 -3.54
C ARG A 241 1.95 8.60 -2.23
N GLU A 242 0.67 8.24 -2.32
CA GLU A 242 -0.21 8.23 -1.15
C GLU A 242 0.08 7.07 -0.22
N LEU A 243 0.33 5.87 -0.73
CA LEU A 243 0.52 4.65 0.06
C LEU A 243 1.99 4.29 0.30
N ILE A 244 2.90 5.25 0.10
CA ILE A 244 4.32 5.05 0.41
C ILE A 244 4.51 4.62 1.86
N PHE A 245 5.40 3.66 2.11
CA PHE A 245 5.71 3.03 3.40
C PHE A 245 4.59 2.18 4.04
N GLU A 246 3.44 2.02 3.41
CA GLU A 246 2.31 1.23 3.94
C GLU A 246 2.28 -0.22 3.40
N GLY A 247 3.35 -0.67 2.77
CA GLY A 247 3.52 -2.07 2.33
C GLY A 247 2.83 -2.43 1.01
N HIS A 248 2.22 -1.49 0.29
CA HIS A 248 1.47 -1.76 -0.95
C HIS A 248 2.35 -1.98 -2.18
N ARG A 249 3.47 -1.26 -2.28
CA ARG A 249 4.23 -1.13 -3.53
C ARG A 249 4.65 -2.44 -4.18
N TRP A 250 5.10 -3.43 -3.40
CA TRP A 250 5.52 -4.72 -3.93
C TRP A 250 4.38 -5.48 -4.60
N PHE A 251 3.21 -5.49 -3.97
CA PHE A 251 2.02 -6.13 -4.50
C PHE A 251 1.48 -5.38 -5.72
N ASP A 252 1.53 -4.05 -5.72
CA ASP A 252 1.16 -3.23 -6.87
C ASP A 252 2.07 -3.49 -8.07
N LEU A 253 3.39 -3.57 -7.88
CA LEU A 253 4.33 -3.91 -8.95
C LEU A 253 4.04 -5.28 -9.56
N ARG A 254 3.66 -6.27 -8.74
CA ARG A 254 3.26 -7.59 -9.26
C ARG A 254 2.01 -7.51 -10.13
N ARG A 255 1.00 -6.73 -9.72
CA ARG A 255 -0.22 -6.50 -10.52
C ARG A 255 0.04 -5.71 -11.80
N TYR A 256 1.01 -4.82 -11.76
CA TYR A 256 1.39 -3.96 -12.89
C TYR A 256 2.33 -4.65 -13.88
N GLY A 257 2.39 -5.98 -13.86
CA GLY A 257 3.14 -6.77 -14.82
C GLY A 257 4.59 -7.04 -14.45
N MET A 258 4.96 -6.82 -13.17
CA MET A 258 6.32 -7.09 -12.66
C MET A 258 7.40 -6.37 -13.48
N PRO A 259 7.36 -5.02 -13.55
CA PRO A 259 8.29 -4.24 -14.36
C PRO A 259 9.72 -4.35 -13.86
N GLN A 260 10.68 -4.01 -14.71
CA GLN A 260 12.05 -3.81 -14.28
C GLN A 260 12.12 -2.67 -13.26
N ILE A 261 12.86 -2.86 -12.17
CA ILE A 261 13.16 -1.81 -11.18
C ILE A 261 14.65 -1.81 -10.85
N GLN A 262 15.15 -0.63 -10.47
CA GLN A 262 16.53 -0.45 -10.06
C GLN A 262 16.60 0.18 -8.68
N HIS A 263 17.54 -0.29 -7.88
CA HIS A 263 17.85 0.28 -6.58
C HIS A 263 19.34 0.55 -6.44
N LYS A 264 19.66 1.72 -5.89
CA LYS A 264 21.03 2.06 -5.51
C LYS A 264 21.30 1.60 -4.09
N TRP A 265 22.34 0.84 -3.91
CA TRP A 265 22.92 0.54 -2.62
C TRP A 265 24.10 1.47 -2.37
N ILE A 266 24.07 2.19 -1.27
CA ILE A 266 25.12 3.12 -0.89
C ILE A 266 25.86 2.49 0.29
N ALA A 267 27.04 1.95 0.02
CA ALA A 267 27.84 1.28 1.05
C ALA A 267 28.63 2.29 1.91
N ASP A 268 29.05 3.40 1.31
CA ASP A 268 29.86 4.46 1.91
C ASP A 268 29.75 5.71 1.05
N GLU A 269 30.21 6.87 1.54
CA GLU A 269 30.22 8.11 0.74
C GLU A 269 30.94 7.89 -0.60
N GLY A 270 30.25 8.15 -1.68
CA GLY A 270 30.77 7.97 -3.04
C GLY A 270 30.85 6.53 -3.57
N LYS A 271 30.47 5.52 -2.77
CA LYS A 271 30.45 4.10 -3.20
C LYS A 271 29.00 3.63 -3.38
N THR A 272 28.53 3.75 -4.59
CA THR A 272 27.18 3.34 -4.97
C THR A 272 27.23 2.16 -5.89
N THR A 273 26.41 1.14 -5.59
CA THR A 273 26.18 -0.03 -6.44
C THR A 273 24.71 -0.06 -6.84
N THR A 274 24.43 -0.22 -8.12
CA THR A 274 23.06 -0.33 -8.64
C THR A 274 22.71 -1.80 -8.82
N TYR A 275 21.61 -2.20 -8.22
CA TYR A 275 21.01 -3.54 -8.41
C TYR A 275 19.76 -3.41 -9.28
N THR A 276 19.63 -4.29 -10.26
CA THR A 276 18.48 -4.34 -11.16
C THR A 276 17.69 -5.59 -10.92
N LEU A 277 16.40 -5.45 -10.66
CA LEU A 277 15.41 -6.52 -10.77
C LEU A 277 14.83 -6.46 -12.19
N SER A 278 15.00 -7.52 -12.96
CA SER A 278 14.51 -7.57 -14.34
C SER A 278 12.98 -7.63 -14.40
N GLU A 279 12.41 -7.31 -15.56
CA GLU A 279 10.99 -7.54 -15.80
C GLU A 279 10.67 -9.03 -15.62
N LYS A 280 9.56 -9.31 -14.91
CA LYS A 280 9.08 -10.68 -14.60
C LYS A 280 10.11 -11.58 -13.90
N ASP A 281 11.03 -10.98 -13.19
CA ASP A 281 12.06 -11.69 -12.45
C ASP A 281 11.45 -12.67 -11.41
N PRO A 282 11.99 -13.90 -11.26
CA PRO A 282 11.50 -14.87 -10.27
C PRO A 282 11.44 -14.31 -8.84
N SER A 283 12.30 -13.38 -8.48
CA SER A 283 12.28 -12.75 -7.13
C SER A 283 11.04 -11.93 -6.82
N TYR A 284 10.19 -11.64 -7.82
CA TYR A 284 8.86 -11.11 -7.52
C TYR A 284 8.01 -12.07 -6.69
N THR A 285 8.38 -13.35 -6.67
CA THR A 285 7.82 -14.36 -5.76
C THR A 285 8.89 -14.76 -4.75
N VAL A 286 8.70 -14.39 -3.50
CA VAL A 286 9.69 -14.69 -2.45
C VAL A 286 9.90 -16.18 -2.31
N PRO A 287 11.15 -16.68 -2.29
CA PRO A 287 11.44 -18.09 -2.09
C PRO A 287 11.03 -18.55 -0.68
N ILE A 288 10.64 -19.83 -0.60
CA ILE A 288 10.34 -20.46 0.69
C ILE A 288 11.66 -20.69 1.42
N PRO A 289 11.80 -20.26 2.69
CA PRO A 289 13.02 -20.51 3.45
C PRO A 289 13.37 -21.99 3.53
N GLN A 290 14.65 -22.33 3.34
CA GLN A 290 15.09 -23.72 3.34
C GLN A 290 14.68 -24.48 4.60
N ALA A 291 14.78 -23.87 5.77
CA ALA A 291 14.35 -24.49 7.03
C ALA A 291 12.87 -24.89 7.06
N VAL A 292 12.01 -24.22 6.27
CA VAL A 292 10.59 -24.58 6.13
C VAL A 292 10.43 -25.78 5.20
N LEU A 293 11.18 -25.82 4.09
CA LEU A 293 11.21 -26.96 3.16
C LEU A 293 11.76 -28.23 3.84
N ASP A 294 12.76 -28.08 4.69
CA ASP A 294 13.35 -29.21 5.40
C ASP A 294 12.36 -29.87 6.37
N ARG A 295 11.47 -29.07 6.95
CA ARG A 295 10.44 -29.54 7.89
C ARG A 295 9.16 -30.02 7.20
N ASN A 296 8.91 -29.55 5.99
CA ASN A 296 7.69 -29.89 5.24
C ASN A 296 8.03 -30.32 3.80
N LYS A 297 8.18 -31.62 3.61
CA LYS A 297 8.58 -32.22 2.32
C LYS A 297 7.49 -32.15 1.24
N ASN A 298 6.26 -31.77 1.60
CA ASN A 298 5.16 -31.59 0.65
C ASN A 298 5.18 -30.21 -0.02
N LEU A 299 6.10 -29.31 0.37
CA LEU A 299 6.28 -28.01 -0.24
C LEU A 299 7.25 -28.09 -1.42
N VAL A 300 6.86 -27.48 -2.51
CA VAL A 300 7.71 -27.29 -3.69
C VAL A 300 8.22 -25.85 -3.69
N GLN A 301 9.52 -25.66 -3.90
CA GLN A 301 10.14 -24.33 -3.96
C GLN A 301 9.59 -23.51 -5.14
N ASN A 302 9.52 -22.21 -4.96
CA ASN A 302 9.32 -21.27 -6.06
C ASN A 302 10.55 -21.27 -6.96
N GLU A 303 10.38 -20.81 -8.21
CA GLU A 303 11.51 -20.56 -9.08
C GLU A 303 12.49 -19.61 -8.38
N LEU A 304 13.76 -19.97 -8.37
CA LEU A 304 14.81 -19.16 -7.76
C LEU A 304 15.41 -18.23 -8.82
N ALA A 305 15.61 -16.98 -8.42
CA ALA A 305 16.34 -16.05 -9.26
C ALA A 305 17.84 -16.38 -9.29
N PRO A 306 18.54 -16.08 -10.40
CA PRO A 306 19.99 -16.18 -10.46
C PRO A 306 20.64 -15.16 -9.50
N ASP A 307 21.88 -15.46 -9.11
CA ASP A 307 22.70 -14.52 -8.36
C ASP A 307 22.89 -13.22 -9.15
N ARG A 308 22.74 -12.08 -8.48
CA ARG A 308 22.90 -10.77 -9.07
C ARG A 308 24.18 -10.11 -8.62
N GLN A 309 24.89 -9.58 -9.59
CA GLN A 309 25.99 -8.67 -9.32
C GLN A 309 25.47 -7.22 -9.45
N GLY A 310 25.86 -6.38 -8.50
CA GLY A 310 25.63 -4.92 -8.60
C GLY A 310 26.66 -4.26 -9.51
N TYR A 311 26.31 -3.11 -10.08
CA TYR A 311 27.17 -2.31 -10.98
C TYR A 311 27.47 -0.97 -10.36
#